data_59a690c9ab7f7ce1b8f9d7eab8b9e47d
#
_entry.id   59a690c9ab7f7ce1b8f9d7eab8b9e47d
#
_cell.length_a   1.000
_cell.length_b   1.000
_cell.length_c   1.000
_cell.angle_alpha   90.00
_cell.angle_beta   90.00
_cell.angle_gamma   90.00
#
_symmetry.space_group_name_H-M   'P 1'
#
loop_
_entity.id
_entity.type
_entity.pdbx_description
1 polymer ?
#
loop_
_entity_poly.entity_id
_entity_poly.type
_entity_poly.pdbx_seq_one_letter_code
_entity_poly.pdbx_strand_id
1 'polypeptide(L)'
;MKHLLKLLDLSKEEIIDILNLADQLKYETKHGIEHHHLKGKCLAMIFEKSSTRTRVSFEVGINQLGGYAVVLAGEGSQIGRGEPVQDTARVLSRYVDGIMIRTFEQKEVEDLAKYGSVPVINGLTDFCHPCQILADLMTIREYKGSFDGLKMCFIGDGNNMMNSLIVGGLKVGMEVAVACPEGYRPPQEILDFAAGYDGFTLTDDPMVAAKDADVVITDVWTSMGQEEERAAREKAFAGYCIDEKIMGAAKSDAIVQHCLPAHRGEEITEEVFEANAGPIFDEAENRLHAQKAVMVTLMKD
;
A
#
# COMPACT_ATOMS: atom_id res chain seq x y z
N MET A 1 9.64 -10.51 -11.96
CA MET A 1 8.83 -10.72 -10.73
C MET A 1 7.97 -11.96 -10.86
N LYS A 2 7.85 -12.81 -9.84
CA LYS A 2 6.99 -14.02 -9.83
C LYS A 2 5.76 -13.85 -8.92
N HIS A 3 5.90 -13.11 -7.85
CA HIS A 3 4.88 -12.78 -6.86
C HIS A 3 5.06 -11.33 -6.42
N LEU A 4 4.02 -10.73 -5.81
CA LEU A 4 4.14 -9.47 -5.09
C LEU A 4 3.85 -9.72 -3.60
N LEU A 5 4.86 -10.10 -2.82
CA LEU A 5 4.70 -10.39 -1.39
C LEU A 5 5.03 -9.19 -0.52
N LYS A 6 6.11 -8.46 -0.85
CA LYS A 6 6.55 -7.22 -0.22
C LYS A 6 7.42 -6.41 -1.19
N LEU A 7 7.48 -5.09 -1.05
CA LEU A 7 8.33 -4.24 -1.91
C LEU A 7 9.82 -4.48 -1.70
N LEU A 8 10.24 -5.04 -0.56
CA LEU A 8 11.62 -5.47 -0.32
C LEU A 8 12.13 -6.44 -1.39
N ASP A 9 11.25 -7.27 -1.96
CA ASP A 9 11.60 -8.29 -2.96
C ASP A 9 11.77 -7.72 -4.37
N LEU A 10 11.33 -6.49 -4.64
CA LEU A 10 11.38 -5.87 -5.97
C LEU A 10 12.64 -5.02 -6.16
N SER A 11 13.14 -4.93 -7.39
CA SER A 11 14.11 -3.92 -7.76
C SER A 11 13.45 -2.56 -8.03
N LYS A 12 14.25 -1.48 -8.14
CA LYS A 12 13.78 -0.17 -8.58
C LYS A 12 13.10 -0.27 -9.95
N GLU A 13 13.73 -0.96 -10.87
CA GLU A 13 13.27 -1.13 -12.25
C GLU A 13 11.91 -1.84 -12.29
N GLU A 14 11.74 -2.92 -11.51
CA GLU A 14 10.44 -3.63 -11.42
C GLU A 14 9.33 -2.72 -10.88
N ILE A 15 9.62 -1.87 -9.88
CA ILE A 15 8.66 -0.89 -9.37
C ILE A 15 8.31 0.11 -10.49
N ILE A 16 9.30 0.67 -11.17
CA ILE A 16 9.08 1.66 -12.25
C ILE A 16 8.30 1.04 -13.42
N ASP A 17 8.58 -0.20 -13.80
CA ASP A 17 7.85 -0.89 -14.86
C ASP A 17 6.37 -1.10 -14.50
N ILE A 18 6.07 -1.46 -13.24
CA ILE A 18 4.68 -1.55 -12.76
C ILE A 18 4.00 -0.19 -12.84
N LEU A 19 4.67 0.88 -12.41
CA LEU A 19 4.11 2.23 -12.44
C LEU A 19 3.88 2.71 -13.89
N ASN A 20 4.79 2.44 -14.82
CA ASN A 20 4.63 2.78 -16.24
C ASN A 20 3.43 2.06 -16.85
N LEU A 21 3.26 0.78 -16.54
CA LEU A 21 2.09 0.03 -16.98
C LEU A 21 0.80 0.56 -16.33
N ALA A 22 0.85 0.96 -15.07
CA ALA A 22 -0.30 1.54 -14.38
C ALA A 22 -0.77 2.85 -15.03
N ASP A 23 0.18 3.73 -15.41
CA ASP A 23 -0.13 4.97 -16.14
C ASP A 23 -0.79 4.69 -17.48
N GLN A 24 -0.25 3.71 -18.25
CA GLN A 24 -0.85 3.28 -19.51
C GLN A 24 -2.29 2.78 -19.30
N LEU A 25 -2.51 1.89 -18.34
CA LEU A 25 -3.83 1.33 -18.05
C LEU A 25 -4.82 2.37 -17.51
N LYS A 26 -4.34 3.37 -16.77
CA LYS A 26 -5.14 4.53 -16.35
C LYS A 26 -5.55 5.35 -17.57
N TYR A 27 -4.61 5.68 -18.44
CA TYR A 27 -4.88 6.40 -19.68
C TYR A 27 -5.90 5.68 -20.55
N GLU A 28 -5.74 4.38 -20.77
CA GLU A 28 -6.67 3.56 -21.56
C GLU A 28 -8.08 3.57 -20.95
N THR A 29 -8.17 3.42 -19.60
CA THR A 29 -9.47 3.48 -18.90
C THR A 29 -10.15 4.84 -19.06
N LYS A 30 -9.42 5.93 -18.88
CA LYS A 30 -9.98 7.30 -19.00
C LYS A 30 -10.43 7.65 -20.41
N HIS A 31 -9.87 7.01 -21.45
CA HIS A 31 -10.19 7.24 -22.86
C HIS A 31 -11.10 6.16 -23.48
N GLY A 32 -11.61 5.22 -22.66
CA GLY A 32 -12.50 4.16 -23.14
C GLY A 32 -11.83 3.16 -24.08
N ILE A 33 -10.51 3.01 -24.00
CA ILE A 33 -9.73 2.04 -24.77
C ILE A 33 -9.82 0.69 -24.09
N GLU A 34 -10.37 -0.32 -24.79
CA GLU A 34 -10.43 -1.68 -24.28
C GLU A 34 -9.04 -2.31 -24.12
N HIS A 35 -8.80 -2.99 -23.00
CA HIS A 35 -7.51 -3.60 -22.67
C HIS A 35 -7.67 -4.94 -21.93
N HIS A 36 -8.08 -5.96 -22.66
CA HIS A 36 -8.39 -7.30 -22.15
C HIS A 36 -7.12 -8.17 -21.99
N HIS A 37 -6.10 -7.68 -21.27
CA HIS A 37 -4.81 -8.35 -21.09
C HIS A 37 -4.90 -9.69 -20.36
N LEU A 38 -5.96 -9.90 -19.56
CA LEU A 38 -6.17 -11.11 -18.76
C LEU A 38 -7.49 -11.81 -19.15
N LYS A 39 -7.82 -11.81 -20.45
CA LYS A 39 -9.05 -12.43 -20.95
C LYS A 39 -9.14 -13.89 -20.54
N GLY A 40 -10.21 -14.22 -19.80
CA GLY A 40 -10.52 -15.58 -19.34
C GLY A 40 -9.73 -16.03 -18.10
N LYS A 41 -8.81 -15.22 -17.58
CA LYS A 41 -8.05 -15.51 -16.36
C LYS A 41 -8.93 -15.35 -15.11
N CYS A 42 -8.68 -16.17 -14.10
CA CYS A 42 -9.37 -16.16 -12.82
C CYS A 42 -8.43 -15.74 -11.68
N LEU A 43 -8.85 -14.78 -10.87
CA LEU A 43 -8.19 -14.36 -9.64
C LEU A 43 -8.96 -14.85 -8.42
N ALA A 44 -8.38 -15.71 -7.59
CA ALA A 44 -8.91 -15.98 -6.25
C ALA A 44 -8.55 -14.83 -5.31
N MET A 45 -9.53 -14.33 -4.56
CA MET A 45 -9.34 -13.22 -3.62
C MET A 45 -9.71 -13.67 -2.21
N ILE A 46 -8.70 -13.89 -1.37
CA ILE A 46 -8.86 -14.35 0.01
C ILE A 46 -8.88 -13.14 0.95
N PHE A 47 -9.93 -13.03 1.77
CA PHE A 47 -10.08 -11.96 2.75
C PHE A 47 -10.27 -12.53 4.15
N GLU A 48 -9.27 -12.39 4.99
CA GLU A 48 -9.36 -12.62 6.44
C GLU A 48 -9.60 -11.31 7.20
N LYS A 49 -9.15 -10.18 6.61
CA LYS A 49 -9.47 -8.81 7.03
C LYS A 49 -10.42 -8.16 6.03
N SER A 50 -11.52 -7.61 6.51
CA SER A 50 -12.48 -6.87 5.67
C SER A 50 -11.85 -5.67 4.98
N SER A 51 -12.24 -5.41 3.73
CA SER A 51 -11.83 -4.21 2.99
C SER A 51 -12.73 -3.94 1.79
N THR A 52 -13.42 -2.84 1.81
CA THR A 52 -14.23 -2.39 0.66
C THR A 52 -13.34 -1.96 -0.49
N ARG A 53 -12.34 -1.11 -0.23
CA ARG A 53 -11.45 -0.56 -1.28
C ARG A 53 -10.66 -1.65 -1.99
N THR A 54 -9.99 -2.52 -1.25
CA THR A 54 -9.20 -3.62 -1.84
C THR A 54 -10.10 -4.56 -2.63
N ARG A 55 -11.27 -4.92 -2.09
CA ARG A 55 -12.21 -5.81 -2.78
C ARG A 55 -12.67 -5.20 -4.09
N VAL A 56 -13.24 -4.01 -4.04
CA VAL A 56 -13.82 -3.37 -5.23
C VAL A 56 -12.74 -3.08 -6.29
N SER A 57 -11.57 -2.58 -5.90
CA SER A 57 -10.50 -2.25 -6.86
C SER A 57 -9.93 -3.48 -7.57
N PHE A 58 -9.77 -4.62 -6.90
CA PHE A 58 -9.35 -5.86 -7.55
C PHE A 58 -10.45 -6.48 -8.40
N GLU A 59 -11.70 -6.54 -7.91
CA GLU A 59 -12.84 -7.08 -8.69
C GLU A 59 -13.09 -6.27 -9.98
N VAL A 60 -13.12 -4.94 -9.86
CA VAL A 60 -13.27 -4.05 -11.03
C VAL A 60 -12.04 -4.16 -11.93
N GLY A 61 -10.85 -4.18 -11.36
CA GLY A 61 -9.59 -4.25 -12.11
C GLY A 61 -9.49 -5.51 -12.96
N ILE A 62 -9.70 -6.69 -12.39
CA ILE A 62 -9.63 -7.95 -13.14
C ILE A 62 -10.73 -8.02 -14.21
N ASN A 63 -11.93 -7.50 -13.93
CA ASN A 63 -13.03 -7.45 -14.91
C ASN A 63 -12.68 -6.55 -16.11
N GLN A 64 -12.13 -5.35 -15.86
CA GLN A 64 -11.66 -4.44 -16.93
C GLN A 64 -10.56 -5.08 -17.79
N LEU A 65 -9.75 -5.96 -17.20
CA LEU A 65 -8.70 -6.72 -17.89
C LEU A 65 -9.24 -7.96 -18.64
N GLY A 66 -10.58 -8.19 -18.64
CA GLY A 66 -11.22 -9.31 -19.33
C GLY A 66 -11.22 -10.64 -18.57
N GLY A 67 -10.78 -10.64 -17.32
CA GLY A 67 -10.82 -11.78 -16.41
C GLY A 67 -12.00 -11.70 -15.44
N TYR A 68 -11.98 -12.51 -14.40
CA TYR A 68 -12.97 -12.52 -13.33
C TYR A 68 -12.36 -12.89 -11.99
N ALA A 69 -13.04 -12.53 -10.91
CA ALA A 69 -12.61 -12.84 -9.54
C ALA A 69 -13.53 -13.87 -8.89
N VAL A 70 -12.94 -14.71 -8.01
CA VAL A 70 -13.67 -15.54 -7.05
C VAL A 70 -13.30 -15.09 -5.65
N VAL A 71 -14.27 -14.52 -4.93
CA VAL A 71 -14.04 -13.98 -3.58
C VAL A 71 -14.27 -15.05 -2.54
N LEU A 72 -13.28 -15.25 -1.68
CA LEU A 72 -13.29 -16.18 -0.56
C LEU A 72 -13.22 -15.35 0.74
N ALA A 73 -14.36 -15.20 1.42
CA ALA A 73 -14.42 -14.50 2.72
C ALA A 73 -14.13 -15.48 3.87
N GLY A 74 -13.40 -15.02 4.89
CA GLY A 74 -12.87 -15.84 6.00
C GLY A 74 -13.91 -16.73 6.68
N GLU A 75 -15.09 -16.23 7.04
CA GLU A 75 -16.15 -17.02 7.68
C GLU A 75 -16.76 -18.12 6.78
N GLY A 76 -16.58 -18.03 5.46
CA GLY A 76 -17.08 -19.00 4.47
C GLY A 76 -16.01 -19.93 3.90
N SER A 77 -14.73 -19.71 4.17
CA SER A 77 -13.61 -20.49 3.63
C SER A 77 -13.12 -21.57 4.60
N GLN A 78 -12.50 -22.63 4.07
CA GLN A 78 -11.88 -23.67 4.89
C GLN A 78 -10.60 -23.18 5.60
N ILE A 79 -9.95 -22.12 5.08
CA ILE A 79 -8.80 -21.48 5.72
C ILE A 79 -9.19 -20.98 7.11
N GLY A 80 -10.30 -20.24 7.23
CA GLY A 80 -10.83 -19.79 8.52
C GLY A 80 -11.33 -20.93 9.44
N ARG A 81 -11.32 -22.19 8.97
CA ARG A 81 -11.72 -23.39 9.71
C ARG A 81 -10.55 -24.32 10.05
N GLY A 82 -9.30 -23.85 9.83
CA GLY A 82 -8.08 -24.57 10.20
C GLY A 82 -7.52 -25.50 9.12
N GLU A 83 -7.92 -25.34 7.85
CA GLU A 83 -7.22 -26.00 6.74
C GLU A 83 -5.81 -25.41 6.62
N PRO A 84 -4.76 -26.24 6.53
CA PRO A 84 -3.40 -25.74 6.35
C PRO A 84 -3.27 -24.88 5.06
N VAL A 85 -2.60 -23.74 5.15
CA VAL A 85 -2.35 -22.82 4.01
C VAL A 85 -1.74 -23.56 2.81
N GLN A 86 -0.88 -24.55 3.06
CA GLN A 86 -0.24 -25.38 2.03
C GLN A 86 -1.25 -26.16 1.17
N ASP A 87 -2.31 -26.67 1.77
CA ASP A 87 -3.31 -27.46 1.04
C ASP A 87 -4.22 -26.54 0.23
N THR A 88 -4.65 -25.43 0.82
CA THR A 88 -5.35 -24.36 0.09
C THR A 88 -4.54 -23.85 -1.11
N ALA A 89 -3.23 -23.60 -0.94
CA ALA A 89 -2.35 -23.14 -2.01
C ALA A 89 -2.31 -24.14 -3.18
N ARG A 90 -2.16 -25.43 -2.87
CA ARG A 90 -2.10 -26.50 -3.88
C ARG A 90 -3.42 -26.70 -4.62
N VAL A 91 -4.54 -26.60 -3.92
CA VAL A 91 -5.88 -26.76 -4.51
C VAL A 91 -6.20 -25.54 -5.39
N LEU A 92 -6.09 -24.31 -4.86
CA LEU A 92 -6.41 -23.11 -5.62
C LEU A 92 -5.55 -22.97 -6.86
N SER A 93 -4.26 -23.31 -6.79
CA SER A 93 -3.36 -23.28 -7.94
C SER A 93 -3.78 -24.20 -9.12
N ARG A 94 -4.73 -25.10 -8.91
CA ARG A 94 -5.31 -25.95 -9.97
C ARG A 94 -6.59 -25.40 -10.56
N TYR A 95 -7.15 -24.36 -9.94
CA TYR A 95 -8.45 -23.79 -10.32
C TYR A 95 -8.35 -22.37 -10.88
N VAL A 96 -7.32 -21.61 -10.45
CA VAL A 96 -7.20 -20.17 -10.76
C VAL A 96 -5.83 -19.83 -11.33
N ASP A 97 -5.71 -18.64 -11.93
CA ASP A 97 -4.47 -18.16 -12.55
C ASP A 97 -3.66 -17.24 -11.64
N GLY A 98 -4.22 -16.80 -10.53
CA GLY A 98 -3.57 -15.99 -9.52
C GLY A 98 -4.33 -15.97 -8.20
N ILE A 99 -3.64 -15.67 -7.11
CA ILE A 99 -4.21 -15.56 -5.76
C ILE A 99 -3.87 -14.19 -5.20
N MET A 100 -4.86 -13.42 -4.78
CA MET A 100 -4.69 -12.25 -3.91
C MET A 100 -5.14 -12.62 -2.51
N ILE A 101 -4.37 -12.22 -1.49
CA ILE A 101 -4.72 -12.42 -0.09
C ILE A 101 -4.57 -11.14 0.72
N ARG A 102 -5.54 -10.87 1.59
CA ARG A 102 -5.48 -9.85 2.63
C ARG A 102 -5.69 -10.52 3.98
N THR A 103 -4.64 -10.57 4.78
CA THR A 103 -4.58 -11.33 6.03
C THR A 103 -3.81 -10.56 7.12
N PHE A 104 -3.49 -11.23 8.21
CA PHE A 104 -2.72 -10.70 9.34
C PHE A 104 -1.22 -11.00 9.16
N GLU A 105 -0.86 -12.27 9.05
CA GLU A 105 0.51 -12.74 9.09
C GLU A 105 1.18 -12.72 7.70
N GLN A 106 2.37 -12.09 7.61
CA GLN A 106 3.16 -12.11 6.38
C GLN A 106 3.52 -13.53 5.93
N LYS A 107 3.72 -14.43 6.89
CA LYS A 107 4.06 -15.82 6.63
C LYS A 107 2.99 -16.58 5.83
N GLU A 108 1.72 -16.25 5.97
CA GLU A 108 0.65 -16.90 5.19
C GLU A 108 0.78 -16.56 3.71
N VAL A 109 1.10 -15.31 3.40
CA VAL A 109 1.34 -14.85 2.02
C VAL A 109 2.55 -15.57 1.43
N GLU A 110 3.63 -15.70 2.20
CA GLU A 110 4.85 -16.40 1.80
C GLU A 110 4.62 -17.91 1.63
N ASP A 111 3.83 -18.53 2.51
CA ASP A 111 3.48 -19.95 2.40
C ASP A 111 2.58 -20.23 1.19
N LEU A 112 1.59 -19.37 0.88
CA LEU A 112 0.81 -19.47 -0.37
C LEU A 112 1.73 -19.42 -1.60
N ALA A 113 2.70 -18.51 -1.64
CA ALA A 113 3.66 -18.41 -2.73
C ALA A 113 4.61 -19.59 -2.82
N LYS A 114 5.01 -20.14 -1.67
CA LYS A 114 5.92 -21.29 -1.58
C LYS A 114 5.28 -22.60 -2.05
N TYR A 115 4.04 -22.86 -1.67
CA TYR A 115 3.36 -24.13 -1.90
C TYR A 115 2.41 -24.11 -3.11
N GLY A 116 2.04 -22.91 -3.58
CA GLY A 116 1.28 -22.70 -4.81
C GLY A 116 2.16 -22.73 -6.06
N SER A 117 1.51 -22.83 -7.23
CA SER A 117 2.15 -22.77 -8.53
C SER A 117 1.72 -21.56 -9.38
N VAL A 118 0.81 -20.73 -8.86
CA VAL A 118 0.34 -19.50 -9.50
C VAL A 118 0.88 -18.26 -8.77
N PRO A 119 0.89 -17.07 -9.39
CA PRO A 119 1.28 -15.83 -8.74
C PRO A 119 0.44 -15.53 -7.50
N VAL A 120 1.11 -14.99 -6.46
CA VAL A 120 0.48 -14.51 -5.24
C VAL A 120 0.69 -13.01 -5.10
N ILE A 121 -0.41 -12.29 -4.79
CA ILE A 121 -0.44 -10.84 -4.58
C ILE A 121 -0.82 -10.57 -3.13
N ASN A 122 0.07 -9.90 -2.39
CA ASN A 122 -0.23 -9.40 -1.06
C ASN A 122 -1.15 -8.17 -1.14
N GLY A 123 -2.40 -8.34 -0.75
CA GLY A 123 -3.38 -7.26 -0.66
C GLY A 123 -3.19 -6.37 0.59
N LEU A 124 -2.67 -6.93 1.67
CA LEU A 124 -2.21 -6.33 2.93
C LEU A 124 -1.89 -7.43 3.95
N THR A 125 -0.86 -7.22 4.74
CA THR A 125 -0.59 -7.91 6.01
C THR A 125 -0.31 -6.88 7.11
N ASP A 126 -0.09 -7.33 8.33
CA ASP A 126 0.36 -6.46 9.43
C ASP A 126 1.81 -5.97 9.23
N PHE A 127 2.57 -6.65 8.38
CA PHE A 127 3.94 -6.26 8.04
C PHE A 127 4.02 -5.25 6.91
N CYS A 128 3.22 -5.38 5.84
CA CYS A 128 3.32 -4.50 4.68
C CYS A 128 2.03 -4.40 3.85
N HIS A 129 1.95 -3.32 3.04
CA HIS A 129 0.85 -3.05 2.12
C HIS A 129 1.39 -2.64 0.73
N PRO A 130 2.02 -3.55 -0.04
CA PRO A 130 2.74 -3.20 -1.27
C PRO A 130 1.84 -2.55 -2.34
N CYS A 131 0.60 -3.01 -2.48
CA CYS A 131 -0.34 -2.44 -3.46
C CYS A 131 -0.73 -0.99 -3.16
N GLN A 132 -0.75 -0.59 -1.89
CA GLN A 132 -1.01 0.81 -1.52
C GLN A 132 0.16 1.68 -1.94
N ILE A 133 1.38 1.28 -1.61
CA ILE A 133 2.55 2.10 -1.89
C ILE A 133 2.80 2.27 -3.39
N LEU A 134 2.46 1.28 -4.21
CA LEU A 134 2.47 1.45 -5.66
C LEU A 134 1.48 2.54 -6.12
N ALA A 135 0.31 2.66 -5.49
CA ALA A 135 -0.64 3.73 -5.77
C ALA A 135 -0.15 5.09 -5.26
N ASP A 136 0.45 5.12 -4.06
CA ASP A 136 1.04 6.34 -3.49
C ASP A 136 2.14 6.89 -4.41
N LEU A 137 3.08 6.02 -4.83
CA LEU A 137 4.14 6.39 -5.77
C LEU A 137 3.60 6.83 -7.14
N MET A 138 2.56 6.18 -7.66
CA MET A 138 1.90 6.61 -8.88
C MET A 138 1.35 8.03 -8.73
N THR A 139 0.67 8.32 -7.63
CA THR A 139 0.10 9.65 -7.34
C THR A 139 1.19 10.70 -7.15
N ILE A 140 2.28 10.38 -6.43
CA ILE A 140 3.42 11.28 -6.30
C ILE A 140 3.95 11.66 -7.69
N ARG A 141 4.14 10.68 -8.57
CA ARG A 141 4.62 10.92 -9.93
C ARG A 141 3.66 11.75 -10.77
N GLU A 142 2.35 11.57 -10.62
CA GLU A 142 1.33 12.38 -11.31
C GLU A 142 1.39 13.86 -10.91
N TYR A 143 1.60 14.14 -9.63
CA TYR A 143 1.61 15.50 -9.11
C TYR A 143 2.96 16.20 -9.20
N LYS A 144 4.07 15.43 -9.14
CA LYS A 144 5.44 15.97 -9.06
C LYS A 144 6.29 15.69 -10.30
N GLY A 145 5.85 14.83 -11.21
CA GLY A 145 6.52 14.50 -12.48
C GLY A 145 7.62 13.44 -12.37
N SER A 146 8.42 13.44 -11.33
CA SER A 146 9.50 12.47 -11.08
C SER A 146 9.64 12.17 -9.60
N PHE A 147 10.58 11.28 -9.24
CA PHE A 147 10.95 11.03 -7.85
C PHE A 147 12.25 11.72 -7.46
N ASP A 148 13.03 12.16 -8.43
CA ASP A 148 14.38 12.69 -8.23
C ASP A 148 14.36 13.99 -7.40
N GLY A 149 15.10 13.98 -6.28
CA GLY A 149 15.21 15.12 -5.39
C GLY A 149 13.95 15.43 -4.56
N LEU A 150 12.94 14.54 -4.58
CA LEU A 150 11.76 14.69 -3.74
C LEU A 150 12.01 14.11 -2.35
N LYS A 151 11.43 14.77 -1.36
CA LYS A 151 11.34 14.29 0.02
C LYS A 151 9.90 13.91 0.35
N MET A 152 9.72 12.68 0.79
CA MET A 152 8.48 12.17 1.36
C MET A 152 8.63 12.10 2.88
N CYS A 153 7.61 12.54 3.63
CA CYS A 153 7.56 12.28 5.05
C CYS A 153 6.31 11.48 5.43
N PHE A 154 6.46 10.58 6.39
CA PHE A 154 5.34 9.89 7.03
C PHE A 154 5.31 10.25 8.52
N ILE A 155 4.12 10.63 9.02
CA ILE A 155 3.90 11.00 10.42
C ILE A 155 2.81 10.10 10.98
N GLY A 156 3.14 9.25 11.95
CA GLY A 156 2.19 8.31 12.55
C GLY A 156 2.83 7.05 13.12
N ASP A 157 2.07 5.95 13.11
CA ASP A 157 2.48 4.64 13.64
C ASP A 157 3.50 3.94 12.71
N GLY A 158 4.50 3.28 13.29
CA GLY A 158 5.43 2.40 12.58
C GLY A 158 4.79 1.09 12.13
N ASN A 159 3.65 1.21 11.48
CA ASN A 159 2.82 0.11 10.99
C ASN A 159 3.23 -0.37 9.58
N ASN A 160 2.41 -1.24 8.98
CA ASN A 160 2.60 -1.78 7.64
C ASN A 160 2.66 -0.72 6.54
N MET A 161 1.99 0.44 6.72
CA MET A 161 2.06 1.55 5.77
C MET A 161 3.43 2.20 5.83
N MET A 162 3.90 2.61 7.02
CA MET A 162 5.24 3.19 7.20
C MET A 162 6.33 2.24 6.70
N ASN A 163 6.24 0.94 7.03
CA ASN A 163 7.19 -0.07 6.57
C ASN A 163 7.32 -0.08 5.05
N SER A 164 6.19 -0.11 4.37
CA SER A 164 6.16 -0.20 2.91
C SER A 164 6.55 1.11 2.23
N LEU A 165 6.19 2.27 2.83
CA LEU A 165 6.58 3.61 2.34
C LEU A 165 8.08 3.83 2.42
N ILE A 166 8.72 3.44 3.53
CA ILE A 166 10.18 3.50 3.67
C ILE A 166 10.84 2.73 2.53
N VAL A 167 10.41 1.50 2.31
CA VAL A 167 10.99 0.65 1.26
C VAL A 167 10.73 1.21 -0.14
N GLY A 168 9.49 1.56 -0.45
CA GLY A 168 9.09 2.05 -1.76
C GLY A 168 9.77 3.37 -2.12
N GLY A 169 9.74 4.35 -1.21
CA GLY A 169 10.32 5.67 -1.41
C GLY A 169 11.84 5.62 -1.61
N LEU A 170 12.55 4.90 -0.73
CA LEU A 170 14.01 4.75 -0.84
C LEU A 170 14.43 4.02 -2.12
N LYS A 171 13.70 2.96 -2.52
CA LYS A 171 14.00 2.22 -3.76
C LYS A 171 13.85 3.06 -5.02
N VAL A 172 12.86 3.95 -5.07
CA VAL A 172 12.69 4.83 -6.25
C VAL A 172 13.64 6.04 -6.22
N GLY A 173 14.34 6.26 -5.11
CA GLY A 173 15.39 7.31 -4.99
C GLY A 173 14.90 8.59 -4.34
N MET A 174 13.80 8.57 -3.60
CA MET A 174 13.34 9.70 -2.79
C MET A 174 14.12 9.78 -1.46
N GLU A 175 14.19 10.97 -0.87
CA GLU A 175 14.45 11.11 0.55
C GLU A 175 13.20 10.71 1.34
N VAL A 176 13.37 9.96 2.42
CA VAL A 176 12.27 9.48 3.27
C VAL A 176 12.53 9.85 4.72
N ALA A 177 11.67 10.69 5.28
CA ALA A 177 11.68 11.03 6.68
C ALA A 177 10.45 10.45 7.37
N VAL A 178 10.61 9.79 8.51
CA VAL A 178 9.49 9.25 9.27
C VAL A 178 9.51 9.76 10.70
N ALA A 179 8.33 10.16 11.21
CA ALA A 179 8.16 10.55 12.59
C ALA A 179 7.14 9.64 13.27
N CYS A 180 7.58 8.99 14.36
CA CYS A 180 6.72 8.15 15.21
C CYS A 180 7.18 8.22 16.66
N PRO A 181 6.29 8.01 17.66
CA PRO A 181 6.67 7.89 19.06
C PRO A 181 7.64 6.73 19.29
N GLU A 182 8.51 6.82 20.28
CA GLU A 182 9.57 5.85 20.55
C GLU A 182 9.07 4.39 20.65
N GLY A 183 7.91 4.17 21.26
CA GLY A 183 7.32 2.83 21.41
C GLY A 183 6.62 2.29 20.16
N TYR A 184 6.58 3.06 19.05
CA TYR A 184 5.83 2.76 17.83
C TYR A 184 6.71 2.84 16.58
N ARG A 185 7.96 2.47 16.70
CA ARG A 185 8.93 2.48 15.59
C ARG A 185 8.73 1.30 14.64
N PRO A 186 9.14 1.44 13.36
CA PRO A 186 9.20 0.31 12.43
C PRO A 186 10.02 -0.86 12.97
N PRO A 187 9.74 -2.10 12.53
CA PRO A 187 10.52 -3.26 12.94
C PRO A 187 11.98 -3.17 12.46
N GLN A 188 12.88 -3.84 13.16
CA GLN A 188 14.33 -3.78 12.90
C GLN A 188 14.69 -4.15 11.46
N GLU A 189 14.01 -5.11 10.84
CA GLU A 189 14.23 -5.50 9.43
C GLU A 189 14.10 -4.29 8.48
N ILE A 190 13.13 -3.42 8.70
CA ILE A 190 12.91 -2.22 7.88
C ILE A 190 13.97 -1.15 8.18
N LEU A 191 14.36 -1.00 9.44
CA LEU A 191 15.40 -0.06 9.82
C LEU A 191 16.77 -0.49 9.29
N ASP A 192 17.09 -1.78 9.30
CA ASP A 192 18.31 -2.34 8.73
C ASP A 192 18.36 -2.12 7.20
N PHE A 193 17.23 -2.31 6.52
CA PHE A 193 17.13 -1.97 5.10
C PHE A 193 17.38 -0.48 4.86
N ALA A 194 16.72 0.38 5.63
CA ALA A 194 16.79 1.83 5.48
C ALA A 194 18.19 2.39 5.80
N ALA A 195 18.94 1.75 6.70
CA ALA A 195 20.32 2.12 7.05
C ALA A 195 21.29 2.04 5.86
N GLY A 196 20.94 1.34 4.79
CA GLY A 196 21.68 1.30 3.52
C GLY A 196 21.50 2.53 2.63
N TYR A 197 20.70 3.52 3.05
CA TYR A 197 20.33 4.70 2.25
C TYR A 197 20.65 6.00 3.01
N ASP A 198 21.46 6.88 2.43
CA ASP A 198 21.79 8.19 3.05
C ASP A 198 20.57 9.12 3.18
N GLY A 199 19.53 8.90 2.34
CA GLY A 199 18.30 9.70 2.32
C GLY A 199 17.24 9.31 3.36
N PHE A 200 17.56 8.46 4.36
CA PHE A 200 16.60 8.05 5.39
C PHE A 200 16.77 8.83 6.69
N THR A 201 15.65 9.28 7.26
CA THR A 201 15.61 9.94 8.59
C THR A 201 14.48 9.34 9.43
N LEU A 202 14.82 8.89 10.65
CA LEU A 202 13.86 8.50 11.69
C LEU A 202 13.94 9.51 12.84
N THR A 203 12.82 10.07 13.25
CA THR A 203 12.71 11.05 14.34
C THR A 203 11.46 10.82 15.18
N ASP A 204 11.40 11.41 16.35
CA ASP A 204 10.18 11.54 17.18
C ASP A 204 9.52 12.92 17.05
N ASP A 205 10.10 13.84 16.26
CA ASP A 205 9.59 15.18 16.02
C ASP A 205 8.93 15.29 14.62
N PRO A 206 7.58 15.40 14.55
CA PRO A 206 6.87 15.59 13.29
C PRO A 206 7.31 16.79 12.47
N MET A 207 7.74 17.88 13.14
CA MET A 207 8.22 19.10 12.46
C MET A 207 9.53 18.86 11.72
N VAL A 208 10.41 18.03 12.30
CA VAL A 208 11.70 17.65 11.66
C VAL A 208 11.44 16.77 10.44
N ALA A 209 10.52 15.81 10.54
CA ALA A 209 10.16 14.97 9.39
C ALA A 209 9.53 15.78 8.26
N ALA A 210 8.56 16.65 8.58
CA ALA A 210 7.81 17.45 7.61
C ALA A 210 8.65 18.55 6.94
N LYS A 211 9.76 18.98 7.58
CA LYS A 211 10.56 20.08 7.05
C LYS A 211 10.99 19.83 5.61
N ASP A 212 10.65 20.79 4.74
CA ASP A 212 10.98 20.78 3.31
C ASP A 212 10.46 19.54 2.54
N ALA A 213 9.42 18.84 3.06
CA ALA A 213 8.82 17.70 2.40
C ALA A 213 7.98 18.11 1.18
N ASP A 214 8.07 17.33 0.10
CA ASP A 214 7.24 17.45 -1.11
C ASP A 214 5.91 16.71 -0.95
N VAL A 215 5.91 15.67 -0.11
CA VAL A 215 4.76 14.80 0.16
C VAL A 215 4.67 14.52 1.66
N VAL A 216 3.51 14.76 2.24
CA VAL A 216 3.22 14.48 3.64
C VAL A 216 2.18 13.37 3.70
N ILE A 217 2.49 12.26 4.39
CA ILE A 217 1.65 11.07 4.42
C ILE A 217 1.34 10.70 5.86
N THR A 218 0.13 10.24 6.11
CA THR A 218 -0.28 9.66 7.40
C THR A 218 -1.25 8.51 7.21
N ASP A 219 -1.48 7.79 8.27
CA ASP A 219 -2.46 6.73 8.41
C ASP A 219 -3.06 6.76 9.81
N VAL A 220 -4.18 6.07 10.00
CA VAL A 220 -4.85 5.96 11.31
C VAL A 220 -3.87 5.51 12.40
N TRP A 221 -3.98 6.10 13.59
CA TRP A 221 -3.13 5.71 14.72
C TRP A 221 -3.51 4.34 15.29
N THR A 222 -4.77 3.92 15.11
CA THR A 222 -5.29 2.64 15.58
C THR A 222 -5.78 1.84 14.38
N SER A 223 -5.02 0.83 13.98
CA SER A 223 -5.37 -0.06 12.87
C SER A 223 -6.42 -1.10 13.29
N MET A 224 -7.03 -1.76 12.29
CA MET A 224 -8.01 -2.84 12.51
C MET A 224 -7.40 -3.96 13.36
N GLY A 225 -8.06 -4.30 14.45
CA GLY A 225 -7.61 -5.32 15.42
C GLY A 225 -6.82 -4.75 16.60
N GLN A 226 -6.63 -3.42 16.69
CA GLN A 226 -5.94 -2.74 17.77
C GLN A 226 -6.88 -1.84 18.59
N GLU A 227 -8.19 -2.01 18.49
CA GLU A 227 -9.20 -1.14 19.09
C GLU A 227 -9.07 -1.07 20.63
N GLU A 228 -8.59 -2.13 21.28
CA GLU A 228 -8.33 -2.16 22.72
C GLU A 228 -7.19 -1.23 23.15
N GLU A 229 -6.27 -0.91 22.27
CA GLU A 229 -5.12 -0.01 22.52
C GLU A 229 -5.45 1.46 22.26
N ARG A 230 -6.64 1.80 21.75
CA ARG A 230 -7.00 3.14 21.25
C ARG A 230 -6.64 4.26 22.23
N ALA A 231 -7.05 4.17 23.47
CA ALA A 231 -6.78 5.21 24.47
C ALA A 231 -5.30 5.42 24.77
N ALA A 232 -4.49 4.35 24.73
CA ALA A 232 -3.04 4.43 24.89
C ALA A 232 -2.38 5.07 23.65
N ARG A 233 -2.84 4.71 22.47
CA ARG A 233 -2.37 5.28 21.19
C ARG A 233 -2.72 6.75 21.06
N GLU A 234 -3.96 7.17 21.32
CA GLU A 234 -4.35 8.59 21.31
C GLU A 234 -3.43 9.45 22.21
N LYS A 235 -3.02 8.92 23.37
CA LYS A 235 -2.08 9.60 24.25
C LYS A 235 -0.65 9.62 23.69
N ALA A 236 -0.18 8.53 23.10
CA ALA A 236 1.17 8.42 22.55
C ALA A 236 1.34 9.28 21.29
N PHE A 237 0.32 9.36 20.46
CA PHE A 237 0.32 10.14 19.22
C PHE A 237 -0.15 11.59 19.39
N ALA A 238 -0.33 12.07 20.62
CA ALA A 238 -0.61 13.48 20.87
C ALA A 238 0.51 14.37 20.27
N GLY A 239 0.15 15.21 19.29
CA GLY A 239 1.10 16.05 18.54
C GLY A 239 1.58 15.47 17.20
N TYR A 240 1.09 14.30 16.78
CA TYR A 240 1.36 13.68 15.47
C TYR A 240 0.24 13.91 14.44
N CYS A 241 -0.74 14.77 14.76
CA CYS A 241 -1.78 15.16 13.82
C CYS A 241 -1.21 16.06 12.72
N ILE A 242 -1.48 15.73 11.45
CA ILE A 242 -1.16 16.63 10.34
C ILE A 242 -2.14 17.79 10.36
N ASP A 243 -1.65 18.94 10.78
CA ASP A 243 -2.34 20.21 10.88
C ASP A 243 -1.68 21.28 9.99
N GLU A 244 -2.21 22.49 9.99
CA GLU A 244 -1.66 23.62 9.24
C GLU A 244 -0.21 23.95 9.65
N LYS A 245 0.19 23.69 10.89
CA LYS A 245 1.54 23.97 11.38
C LYS A 245 2.53 22.95 10.78
N ILE A 246 2.17 21.68 10.73
CA ILE A 246 2.95 20.62 10.07
C ILE A 246 3.07 20.93 8.57
N MET A 247 1.95 21.27 7.91
CA MET A 247 1.96 21.64 6.49
C MET A 247 2.77 22.92 6.23
N GLY A 248 2.82 23.84 7.18
CA GLY A 248 3.67 25.04 7.10
C GLY A 248 5.18 24.76 7.16
N ALA A 249 5.60 23.59 7.64
CA ALA A 249 7.01 23.15 7.60
C ALA A 249 7.38 22.46 6.29
N ALA A 250 6.41 21.91 5.58
CA ALA A 250 6.59 21.32 4.26
C ALA A 250 6.75 22.39 3.17
N LYS A 251 7.05 21.99 1.95
CA LYS A 251 7.09 22.91 0.81
C LYS A 251 5.69 23.47 0.52
N SER A 252 5.62 24.68 -0.02
CA SER A 252 4.34 25.37 -0.30
C SER A 252 3.47 24.66 -1.35
N ASP A 253 4.06 23.77 -2.15
CA ASP A 253 3.39 22.93 -3.13
C ASP A 253 3.32 21.44 -2.69
N ALA A 254 3.58 21.17 -1.41
CA ALA A 254 3.48 19.82 -0.86
C ALA A 254 2.06 19.28 -1.01
N ILE A 255 1.95 18.01 -1.33
CA ILE A 255 0.68 17.28 -1.35
C ILE A 255 0.54 16.41 -0.10
N VAL A 256 -0.71 16.12 0.28
CA VAL A 256 -1.01 15.17 1.35
C VAL A 256 -1.58 13.89 0.75
N GLN A 257 -1.15 12.74 1.26
CA GLN A 257 -1.70 11.43 0.95
C GLN A 257 -2.21 10.72 2.21
N HIS A 258 -3.23 9.89 2.04
CA HIS A 258 -3.84 9.09 3.10
C HIS A 258 -4.54 7.86 2.52
N CYS A 259 -4.13 6.66 2.93
CA CYS A 259 -4.66 5.40 2.40
C CYS A 259 -6.15 5.14 2.70
N LEU A 260 -6.76 5.94 3.56
CA LEU A 260 -8.15 5.85 4.00
C LEU A 260 -8.51 4.51 4.71
N PRO A 261 -9.45 4.55 5.70
CA PRO A 261 -10.27 5.68 6.14
C PRO A 261 -9.46 6.69 6.95
N ALA A 262 -9.84 7.96 6.95
CA ALA A 262 -9.24 9.00 7.78
C ALA A 262 -10.12 9.32 8.99
N HIS A 263 -9.50 9.51 10.17
CA HIS A 263 -10.16 9.99 11.37
C HIS A 263 -9.81 11.46 11.58
N ARG A 264 -10.64 12.32 11.01
CA ARG A 264 -10.46 13.77 11.10
C ARG A 264 -10.49 14.25 12.55
N GLY A 265 -9.45 15.01 12.93
CA GLY A 265 -9.22 15.42 14.31
C GLY A 265 -8.34 14.47 15.13
N GLU A 266 -7.97 13.31 14.57
CA GLU A 266 -6.94 12.40 15.11
C GLU A 266 -5.63 12.59 14.32
N GLU A 267 -5.34 11.76 13.31
CA GLU A 267 -4.09 11.82 12.54
C GLU A 267 -4.01 12.96 11.52
N ILE A 268 -5.15 13.55 11.15
CA ILE A 268 -5.23 14.69 10.21
C ILE A 268 -6.40 15.60 10.57
N THR A 269 -6.23 16.92 10.44
CA THR A 269 -7.34 17.88 10.63
C THR A 269 -8.30 17.85 9.44
N GLU A 270 -9.56 18.26 9.67
CA GLU A 270 -10.56 18.42 8.60
C GLU A 270 -10.08 19.40 7.53
N GLU A 271 -9.50 20.53 7.96
CA GLU A 271 -9.03 21.60 7.08
C GLU A 271 -7.94 21.12 6.13
N VAL A 272 -6.93 20.41 6.65
CA VAL A 272 -5.84 19.87 5.84
C VAL A 272 -6.36 18.78 4.90
N PHE A 273 -7.24 17.88 5.40
CA PHE A 273 -7.82 16.83 4.58
C PHE A 273 -8.60 17.39 3.40
N GLU A 274 -9.53 18.32 3.64
CA GLU A 274 -10.38 18.89 2.58
C GLU A 274 -9.56 19.75 1.59
N ALA A 275 -8.55 20.48 2.06
CA ALA A 275 -7.62 21.20 1.18
C ALA A 275 -6.81 20.28 0.25
N ASN A 276 -6.60 19.01 0.65
CA ASN A 276 -5.86 18.00 -0.10
C ASN A 276 -6.74 16.85 -0.61
N ALA A 277 -8.06 17.04 -0.67
CA ALA A 277 -8.98 16.00 -1.15
C ALA A 277 -8.63 15.50 -2.56
N GLY A 278 -8.12 16.36 -3.46
CA GLY A 278 -7.66 15.98 -4.79
C GLY A 278 -6.64 14.86 -4.76
N PRO A 279 -5.42 15.09 -4.25
CA PRO A 279 -4.37 14.06 -4.17
C PRO A 279 -4.80 12.81 -3.38
N ILE A 280 -5.56 12.95 -2.28
CA ILE A 280 -6.02 11.82 -1.46
C ILE A 280 -6.98 10.91 -2.24
N PHE A 281 -7.93 11.47 -2.99
CA PHE A 281 -8.86 10.65 -3.76
C PHE A 281 -8.28 10.15 -5.09
N ASP A 282 -7.31 10.87 -5.68
CA ASP A 282 -6.52 10.37 -6.82
C ASP A 282 -5.65 9.17 -6.41
N GLU A 283 -5.07 9.19 -5.21
CA GLU A 283 -4.39 8.04 -4.61
C GLU A 283 -5.34 6.83 -4.46
N ALA A 284 -6.55 7.07 -3.94
CA ALA A 284 -7.56 6.02 -3.83
C ALA A 284 -7.98 5.45 -5.20
N GLU A 285 -8.08 6.30 -6.24
CA GLU A 285 -8.32 5.85 -7.63
C GLU A 285 -7.12 5.05 -8.15
N ASN A 286 -5.90 5.51 -7.91
CA ASN A 286 -4.68 4.87 -8.38
C ASN A 286 -4.48 3.44 -7.84
N ARG A 287 -5.14 3.08 -6.74
CA ARG A 287 -5.26 1.69 -6.28
C ARG A 287 -5.77 0.76 -7.39
N LEU A 288 -6.79 1.18 -8.13
CA LEU A 288 -7.33 0.41 -9.24
C LEU A 288 -6.27 0.17 -10.32
N HIS A 289 -5.57 1.22 -10.73
CA HIS A 289 -4.64 1.17 -11.85
C HIS A 289 -3.35 0.46 -11.50
N ALA A 290 -2.77 0.71 -10.32
CA ALA A 290 -1.60 0.01 -9.81
C ALA A 290 -1.87 -1.51 -9.65
N GLN A 291 -3.02 -1.89 -9.11
CA GLN A 291 -3.40 -3.30 -8.97
C GLN A 291 -3.66 -3.99 -10.33
N LYS A 292 -4.23 -3.27 -11.31
CA LYS A 292 -4.33 -3.78 -12.69
C LYS A 292 -2.94 -4.07 -13.27
N ALA A 293 -1.99 -3.15 -13.09
CA ALA A 293 -0.62 -3.34 -13.56
C ALA A 293 0.06 -4.53 -12.89
N VAL A 294 -0.11 -4.71 -11.57
CA VAL A 294 0.39 -5.88 -10.84
C VAL A 294 -0.21 -7.18 -11.40
N MET A 295 -1.53 -7.23 -11.58
CA MET A 295 -2.19 -8.42 -12.14
C MET A 295 -1.69 -8.75 -13.55
N VAL A 296 -1.55 -7.75 -14.43
CA VAL A 296 -1.02 -7.96 -15.79
C VAL A 296 0.42 -8.44 -15.74
N THR A 297 1.28 -7.82 -14.93
CA THR A 297 2.70 -8.20 -14.79
C THR A 297 2.87 -9.64 -14.31
N LEU A 298 1.97 -10.12 -13.45
CA LEU A 298 2.10 -11.43 -12.82
C LEU A 298 1.34 -12.54 -13.54
N MET A 299 0.20 -12.25 -14.17
CA MET A 299 -0.75 -13.26 -14.67
C MET A 299 -0.81 -13.31 -16.21
N LYS A 300 -0.22 -12.35 -16.91
CA LYS A 300 -0.08 -12.40 -18.37
C LYS A 300 1.02 -13.39 -18.71
N ASP A 301 0.73 -14.31 -19.64
CA ASP A 301 1.67 -15.33 -20.13
C ASP A 301 2.88 -14.69 -20.81
#